data_3d59fcb3903aaf16a2457ca8b615946e
#
_entry.id   3d59fcb3903aaf16a2457ca8b615946e
#
_cell.length_a   1.000
_cell.length_b   1.000
_cell.length_c   1.000
_cell.angle_alpha   90.00
_cell.angle_beta   90.00
_cell.angle_gamma   90.00
#
_symmetry.space_group_name_H-M   'P 1'
#
loop_
_entity.id
_entity.type
_entity.pdbx_description
1 polymer ?
#
loop_
_entity_poly.entity_id
_entity_poly.type
_entity_poly.pdbx_seq_one_letter_code
_entity_poly.pdbx_strand_id
1 'polypeptide(L)'
;MPRRDTEYEHFKETCGGWFNYHGNIGLRAGDVAMATLFDETELVQIVLTKPYTYNRWWCKIVGFNSDGIEYLVDKTMILQILIDKEYNLRRKRRKTY
;
A
#
# COMPACT_ATOMS: atom_id res chain seq x y z
N MET A 1 20.81 -15.66 8.33
CA MET A 1 21.41 -15.15 7.11
C MET A 1 21.26 -13.66 7.01
N PRO A 2 22.31 -12.96 7.19
CA PRO A 2 22.23 -11.51 7.08
C PRO A 2 21.97 -11.03 5.68
N ARG A 3 22.23 -11.87 4.70
CA ARG A 3 22.04 -11.45 3.34
C ARG A 3 20.60 -11.06 3.03
N ARG A 4 19.65 -11.81 3.55
CA ARG A 4 18.25 -11.51 3.29
C ARG A 4 17.87 -10.15 3.84
N ASP A 5 18.34 -9.85 5.03
CA ASP A 5 18.04 -8.57 5.64
C ASP A 5 18.67 -7.44 4.85
N THR A 6 19.86 -7.67 4.32
CA THR A 6 20.55 -6.69 3.51
C THR A 6 19.77 -6.37 2.25
N GLU A 7 19.22 -7.38 1.60
CA GLU A 7 18.42 -7.17 0.39
C GLU A 7 17.17 -6.38 0.69
N TYR A 8 16.54 -6.68 1.81
CA TYR A 8 15.33 -5.98 2.20
C TYR A 8 15.63 -4.51 2.45
N GLU A 9 16.70 -4.22 3.15
CA GLU A 9 17.07 -2.84 3.42
C GLU A 9 17.40 -2.11 2.13
N HIS A 10 18.05 -2.78 1.22
CA HIS A 10 18.40 -2.19 -0.06
C HIS A 10 17.15 -1.79 -0.83
N PHE A 11 16.16 -2.67 -0.88
CA PHE A 11 14.91 -2.36 -1.54
C PHE A 11 14.25 -1.13 -0.94
N LYS A 12 14.19 -1.07 0.37
CA LYS A 12 13.53 0.04 1.03
C LYS A 12 14.18 1.36 0.70
N GLU A 13 15.49 1.36 0.56
CA GLU A 13 16.22 2.59 0.37
C GLU A 13 16.34 3.03 -1.07
N THR A 14 16.37 2.09 -2.00
CA THR A 14 16.68 2.45 -3.38
C THR A 14 15.47 2.41 -4.29
N CYS A 15 14.83 1.30 -4.40
CA CYS A 15 13.74 1.17 -5.37
C CYS A 15 12.43 0.74 -4.79
N GLY A 16 12.43 0.40 -3.52
CA GLY A 16 11.23 -0.11 -2.93
C GLY A 16 10.88 -1.48 -3.46
N GLY A 17 9.77 -2.01 -3.02
CA GLY A 17 9.35 -3.31 -3.47
C GLY A 17 7.96 -3.63 -2.99
N TRP A 18 7.40 -4.68 -3.59
CA TRP A 18 6.06 -5.14 -3.25
C TRP A 18 6.16 -6.26 -2.24
N PHE A 19 5.45 -6.11 -1.13
CA PHE A 19 5.45 -7.09 -0.06
C PHE A 19 4.04 -7.57 0.19
N ASN A 20 3.91 -8.85 0.51
CA ASN A 20 2.60 -9.44 0.77
C ASN A 20 1.95 -8.78 1.97
N TYR A 21 0.66 -8.52 1.82
CA TYR A 21 -0.12 -7.92 2.88
C TYR A 21 -1.02 -8.99 3.49
N HIS A 22 -0.94 -9.14 4.80
CA HIS A 22 -1.71 -10.14 5.54
C HIS A 22 -2.51 -9.51 6.67
N GLY A 23 -2.74 -8.22 6.58
CA GLY A 23 -3.47 -7.55 7.64
C GLY A 23 -2.62 -7.22 8.85
N ASN A 24 -1.33 -7.44 8.77
CA ASN A 24 -0.43 -7.22 9.90
C ASN A 24 0.29 -5.88 9.84
N ILE A 25 -0.05 -5.06 8.88
CA ILE A 25 0.54 -3.73 8.72
C ILE A 25 -0.57 -2.71 8.80
N GLY A 26 -0.36 -1.67 9.62
CA GLY A 26 -1.34 -0.60 9.70
C GLY A 26 -1.35 0.20 8.41
N LEU A 27 -2.52 0.35 7.83
CA LEU A 27 -2.67 1.09 6.59
C LEU A 27 -2.78 2.59 6.87
N ARG A 28 -2.29 3.38 5.93
CA ARG A 28 -2.34 4.83 6.05
C ARG A 28 -2.67 5.47 4.71
N ALA A 29 -3.19 6.68 4.77
CA ALA A 29 -3.44 7.44 3.57
C ALA A 29 -2.12 7.63 2.83
N GLY A 30 -2.14 7.41 1.52
CA GLY A 30 -0.95 7.51 0.70
C GLY A 30 -0.27 6.18 0.44
N ASP A 31 -0.67 5.12 1.14
CA ASP A 31 -0.10 3.81 0.87
C ASP A 31 -0.56 3.32 -0.49
N VAL A 32 0.38 2.72 -1.22
CA VAL A 32 0.12 2.16 -2.53
C VAL A 32 0.03 0.64 -2.39
N ALA A 33 -0.98 0.08 -3.00
CA ALA A 33 -1.26 -1.34 -2.83
C ALA A 33 -1.72 -1.98 -4.12
N MET A 34 -1.65 -3.31 -4.17
CA MET A 34 -2.25 -4.08 -5.25
C MET A 34 -3.44 -4.81 -4.66
N ALA A 35 -4.58 -4.66 -5.30
CA ALA A 35 -5.82 -5.22 -4.78
C ALA A 35 -6.67 -5.79 -5.89
N THR A 36 -7.52 -6.75 -5.52
CA THR A 36 -8.50 -7.31 -6.45
C THR A 36 -9.77 -6.49 -6.30
N LEU A 37 -9.73 -5.28 -6.85
CA LEU A 37 -10.79 -4.31 -6.64
C LEU A 37 -12.06 -4.64 -7.41
N PHE A 38 -11.92 -5.03 -8.65
CA PHE A 38 -13.07 -5.32 -9.50
C PHE A 38 -13.24 -6.80 -9.78
N ASP A 39 -12.17 -7.54 -9.82
CA ASP A 39 -12.20 -8.94 -10.24
C ASP A 39 -11.16 -9.69 -9.40
N GLU A 40 -11.57 -10.81 -8.85
CA GLU A 40 -10.68 -11.60 -7.99
C GLU A 40 -9.43 -12.10 -8.71
N THR A 41 -9.48 -12.15 -10.03
CA THR A 41 -8.35 -12.65 -10.80
C THR A 41 -7.44 -11.57 -11.32
N GLU A 42 -7.77 -10.31 -11.06
CA GLU A 42 -7.00 -9.21 -11.62
C GLU A 42 -6.58 -8.23 -10.54
N LEU A 43 -5.27 -7.99 -10.46
CA LEU A 43 -4.74 -7.03 -9.51
C LEU A 43 -4.71 -5.65 -10.10
N VAL A 44 -5.15 -4.68 -9.31
CA VAL A 44 -5.18 -3.28 -9.69
C VAL A 44 -4.33 -2.50 -8.70
N GLN A 45 -3.48 -1.62 -9.19
CA GLN A 45 -2.66 -0.79 -8.33
C GLN A 45 -3.48 0.40 -7.86
N ILE A 46 -3.57 0.57 -6.56
CA ILE A 46 -4.38 1.61 -5.95
C ILE A 46 -3.56 2.41 -4.95
N VAL A 47 -4.06 3.61 -4.63
CA VAL A 47 -3.50 4.40 -3.54
C VAL A 47 -4.63 4.69 -2.56
N LEU A 48 -4.37 4.42 -1.29
CA LEU A 48 -5.36 4.63 -0.24
C LEU A 48 -5.47 6.11 0.06
N THR A 49 -6.69 6.61 0.15
CA THR A 49 -6.90 8.04 0.37
C THR A 49 -7.39 8.35 1.77
N LYS A 50 -8.34 7.59 2.29
CA LYS A 50 -8.82 7.81 3.64
C LYS A 50 -9.59 6.59 4.11
N PRO A 51 -9.63 6.35 5.41
CA PRO A 51 -10.39 5.22 5.94
C PRO A 51 -11.88 5.48 5.84
N TYR A 52 -12.63 4.43 5.66
CA TYR A 52 -14.08 4.50 5.64
C TYR A 52 -14.68 3.79 6.85
N THR A 53 -14.33 2.53 7.00
CA THR A 53 -14.71 1.77 8.20
C THR A 53 -13.49 1.02 8.68
N TYR A 54 -13.67 0.22 9.71
CA TYR A 54 -12.59 -0.58 10.25
C TYR A 54 -11.92 -1.45 9.19
N ASN A 55 -12.72 -2.00 8.27
CA ASN A 55 -12.18 -2.92 7.26
C ASN A 55 -12.08 -2.31 5.87
N ARG A 56 -12.51 -1.09 5.66
CA ARG A 56 -12.61 -0.55 4.31
C ARG A 56 -11.95 0.81 4.19
N TRP A 57 -11.40 1.04 3.01
CA TRP A 57 -10.72 2.28 2.70
C TRP A 57 -11.19 2.83 1.38
N TRP A 58 -11.23 4.15 1.29
CA TRP A 58 -11.39 4.81 0.01
C TRP A 58 -10.04 4.78 -0.70
N CYS A 59 -10.05 4.59 -2.01
CA CYS A 59 -8.82 4.51 -2.79
C CYS A 59 -9.05 5.05 -4.19
N LYS A 60 -7.93 5.32 -4.85
CA LYS A 60 -7.92 5.73 -6.26
C LYS A 60 -7.04 4.78 -7.02
N ILE A 61 -7.32 4.63 -8.32
CA ILE A 61 -6.52 3.75 -9.16
C ILE A 61 -5.31 4.52 -9.66
N VAL A 62 -4.13 3.96 -9.45
CA VAL A 62 -2.88 4.59 -9.85
C VAL A 62 -2.74 4.49 -11.37
N GLY A 63 -2.36 5.61 -12.00
CA GLY A 63 -2.11 5.61 -13.43
C GLY A 63 -3.34 5.62 -14.29
N PHE A 64 -4.50 5.66 -13.68
CA PHE A 64 -5.76 5.70 -14.41
C PHE A 64 -6.33 7.11 -14.29
N ASN A 65 -6.62 7.72 -15.40
CA ASN A 65 -7.10 9.09 -15.40
C ASN A 65 -8.58 9.12 -15.04
N SER A 66 -8.86 9.03 -13.77
CA SER A 66 -10.22 8.90 -13.28
C SER A 66 -10.78 10.17 -12.67
N ASP A 67 -10.01 11.25 -12.69
CA ASP A 67 -10.49 12.57 -12.25
C ASP A 67 -11.10 12.58 -10.88
N GLY A 68 -10.43 11.92 -9.96
CA GLY A 68 -10.85 11.99 -8.58
C GLY A 68 -11.90 10.96 -8.19
N ILE A 69 -12.21 10.04 -9.06
CA ILE A 69 -13.13 8.97 -8.68
C ILE A 69 -12.49 8.09 -7.63
N GLU A 70 -13.22 7.86 -6.56
CA GLU A 70 -12.74 7.00 -5.49
C GLU A 70 -13.56 5.73 -5.43
N TYR A 71 -12.89 4.66 -5.03
CA TYR A 71 -13.53 3.34 -4.90
C TYR A 71 -13.36 2.86 -3.47
N LEU A 72 -14.23 1.98 -3.07
CA LEU A 72 -14.17 1.39 -1.74
C LEU A 72 -13.46 0.05 -1.86
N VAL A 73 -12.40 -0.14 -1.08
CA VAL A 73 -11.67 -1.39 -1.09
C VAL A 73 -11.70 -2.00 0.30
N ASP A 74 -11.97 -3.30 0.36
CA ASP A 74 -11.96 -4.03 1.61
C ASP A 74 -10.53 -4.52 1.87
N LYS A 75 -10.12 -4.53 3.13
CA LYS A 75 -8.78 -4.99 3.47
C LYS A 75 -8.48 -6.38 2.95
N THR A 76 -9.49 -7.23 2.86
CA THR A 76 -9.27 -8.59 2.37
C THR A 76 -8.97 -8.62 0.88
N MET A 77 -9.24 -7.56 0.17
CA MET A 77 -8.93 -7.46 -1.25
C MET A 77 -7.51 -7.03 -1.52
N ILE A 78 -6.85 -6.48 -0.50
CA ILE A 78 -5.48 -5.98 -0.65
C ILE A 78 -4.52 -7.14 -0.47
N LEU A 79 -3.69 -7.38 -1.49
CA LEU A 79 -2.78 -8.51 -1.47
C LEU A 79 -1.32 -8.11 -1.29
N GLN A 80 -0.95 -6.92 -1.74
CA GLN A 80 0.43 -6.46 -1.63
C GLN A 80 0.47 -4.98 -1.30
N ILE A 81 1.54 -4.58 -0.63
CA ILE A 81 1.78 -3.18 -0.25
C ILE A 81 3.13 -2.78 -0.80
N LEU A 82 3.21 -1.57 -1.33
CA LEU A 82 4.49 -1.03 -1.80
C LEU A 82 5.21 -0.38 -0.63
N ILE A 83 6.40 -0.87 -0.35
CA ILE A 83 7.24 -0.32 0.71
C ILE A 83 8.43 0.35 0.05
N ASP A 84 8.43 1.67 0.02
CA ASP A 84 9.48 2.44 -0.60
C ASP A 84 9.85 3.61 0.31
N LYS A 85 10.59 4.57 -0.21
CA LYS A 85 11.01 5.70 0.59
C LYS A 85 9.84 6.50 1.13
N GLU A 86 8.83 6.70 0.31
CA GLU A 86 7.66 7.46 0.76
C GLU A 86 6.94 6.74 1.88
N TYR A 87 6.82 5.44 1.74
CA TYR A 87 6.21 4.62 2.78
C TYR A 87 6.96 4.80 4.09
N ASN A 88 8.28 4.70 4.03
CA ASN A 88 9.10 4.80 5.23
C ASN A 88 9.03 6.20 5.84
N LEU A 89 8.99 7.22 5.01
CA LEU A 89 8.89 8.58 5.51
C LEU A 89 7.58 8.81 6.24
N ARG A 90 6.49 8.27 5.72
CA ARG A 90 5.21 8.42 6.40
C ARG A 90 5.24 7.79 7.77
N ARG A 91 5.91 6.63 7.90
CA ARG A 91 6.01 5.96 9.21
C ARG A 91 6.91 6.71 10.16
N LYS A 92 8.02 7.22 9.67
CA LYS A 92 8.93 7.99 10.53
C LYS A 92 8.29 9.27 11.02
N ARG A 93 7.59 9.94 10.12
CA ARG A 93 6.99 11.22 10.46
C ARG A 93 6.06 11.09 11.63
N ARG A 94 5.47 9.94 11.77
CA ARG A 94 4.54 9.70 12.83
C ARG A 94 5.17 9.70 14.20
N LYS A 95 6.45 9.43 14.27
CA LYS A 95 7.15 9.30 15.53
C LYS A 95 7.73 10.59 16.06
N THR A 96 7.61 11.62 15.32
CA THR A 96 8.24 12.88 15.72
C THR A 96 7.25 13.73 16.47
N TYR A 97 7.07 13.44 17.70
CA TYR A 97 6.30 14.33 18.55
C TYR A 97 6.32 13.87 19.99
#